data_7ab001aa0df28e8c991d28e82ed054cb
#
_entry.id   7ab001aa0df28e8c991d28e82ed054cb
#
_cell.length_a   1.000
_cell.length_b   1.000
_cell.length_c   1.000
_cell.angle_alpha   90.00
_cell.angle_beta   90.00
_cell.angle_gamma   90.00
#
_symmetry.space_group_name_H-M   'P 1'
#
loop_
_entity.id
_entity.type
_entity.pdbx_description
1 polymer ?
#
loop_
_entity_poly.entity_id
_entity_poly.type
_entity_poly.pdbx_seq_one_letter_code
_entity_poly.pdbx_strand_id
1 'polypeptide(L)'
;LIATFAAFQAQAAPDPIITDFGVDQILTELPRSAAEVFRETDSPEEAGDRLQILITQARASGDPRYLGYAQTLVNRWPEEQLTDRLRVLRATLRQSLHQFDSARSDLERVISTSSDTQQRIQARLTLANLELVQGRYKEAEQHCRALQSAYPGLIAQSCLASVQARTADPEKAYRNLASQLAESINRQPADSTSRLWAEGTLGDIAAQAGLPEAKVHWQRVVKATPNDLYVRAQLADWHLERGHFEQVLRLTQGFDAVDTLAVIRAIAMERMGHPGSNELNSRLRQRFEEARWRGALLHARDVARFELDIENQTEKALRLATKNWESQREPLDTRLLLRSALAAGDKVQYQRVRDWLKDLGQSDARYPEFKQ
;
A
#
# COMPACT_ATOMS: atom_id res chain seq x y z
N LEU A 1 48.30 -33.24 -14.43
CA LEU A 1 48.30 -31.77 -14.19
C LEU A 1 46.87 -31.30 -14.28
N ILE A 2 46.21 -31.18 -13.11
CA ILE A 2 44.87 -30.62 -12.97
C ILE A 2 45.05 -29.17 -12.52
N ALA A 3 44.70 -28.23 -13.39
CA ALA A 3 44.70 -26.82 -13.04
C ALA A 3 43.34 -26.44 -12.42
N THR A 4 43.32 -26.20 -11.11
CA THR A 4 42.20 -25.67 -10.39
C THR A 4 42.12 -24.16 -10.64
N PHE A 5 41.08 -23.70 -11.38
CA PHE A 5 40.72 -22.31 -11.48
C PHE A 5 39.97 -21.91 -10.20
N ALA A 6 40.62 -21.16 -9.33
CA ALA A 6 39.96 -20.46 -8.23
C ALA A 6 39.25 -19.25 -8.82
N ALA A 7 37.93 -19.28 -8.88
CA ALA A 7 37.12 -18.09 -9.17
C ALA A 7 37.16 -17.14 -7.97
N PHE A 8 37.92 -16.06 -8.08
CA PHE A 8 37.82 -14.92 -7.18
C PHE A 8 36.46 -14.26 -7.39
N GLN A 9 35.54 -14.46 -6.47
CA GLN A 9 34.39 -13.60 -6.36
C GLN A 9 34.87 -12.25 -5.82
N ALA A 10 35.00 -11.26 -6.69
CA ALA A 10 35.17 -9.88 -6.29
C ALA A 10 33.86 -9.46 -5.60
N GLN A 11 33.83 -9.50 -4.27
CA GLN A 11 32.85 -8.77 -3.50
C GLN A 11 33.17 -7.29 -3.74
N ALA A 12 32.27 -6.59 -4.44
CA ALA A 12 32.32 -5.14 -4.52
C ALA A 12 32.24 -4.62 -3.08
N ALA A 13 33.33 -4.09 -2.57
CA ALA A 13 33.32 -3.36 -1.30
C ALA A 13 32.36 -2.17 -1.49
N PRO A 14 31.52 -1.85 -0.51
CA PRO A 14 30.70 -0.65 -0.57
C PRO A 14 31.63 0.56 -0.79
N ASP A 15 31.20 1.50 -1.63
CA ASP A 15 31.91 2.74 -1.83
C ASP A 15 32.21 3.40 -0.48
N PRO A 16 33.42 3.94 -0.28
CA PRO A 16 33.77 4.56 0.98
C PRO A 16 32.80 5.70 1.28
N ILE A 17 32.25 5.72 2.49
CA ILE A 17 31.41 6.83 2.95
C ILE A 17 32.28 8.07 2.95
N ILE A 18 31.96 9.04 2.07
CA ILE A 18 32.66 10.32 2.02
C ILE A 18 32.22 11.10 3.25
N THR A 19 33.14 11.29 4.21
CA THR A 19 32.93 12.07 5.43
C THR A 19 33.54 13.46 5.34
N ASP A 20 34.09 13.82 4.17
CA ASP A 20 34.72 15.11 3.93
C ASP A 20 33.65 16.11 3.45
N PHE A 21 32.87 16.64 4.41
CA PHE A 21 31.91 17.70 4.16
C PHE A 21 32.23 18.90 5.07
N GLY A 22 32.03 20.11 4.54
CA GLY A 22 32.23 21.37 5.28
C GLY A 22 31.33 21.45 6.52
N VAL A 23 31.82 22.10 7.57
CA VAL A 23 31.09 22.25 8.85
C VAL A 23 29.69 22.86 8.67
N ASP A 24 29.54 23.72 7.65
CA ASP A 24 28.27 24.39 7.33
C ASP A 24 27.49 23.74 6.20
N GLN A 25 27.93 22.57 5.73
CA GLN A 25 27.24 21.87 4.63
C GLN A 25 25.97 21.22 5.13
N ILE A 26 24.83 21.57 4.53
CA ILE A 26 23.55 20.92 4.78
C ILE A 26 23.57 19.56 4.11
N LEU A 27 23.65 18.49 4.89
CA LEU A 27 23.63 17.11 4.40
C LEU A 27 22.21 16.60 4.13
N THR A 28 21.24 17.09 4.88
CA THR A 28 19.83 16.80 4.69
C THR A 28 18.98 17.84 5.41
N GLU A 29 17.81 18.11 4.86
CA GLU A 29 16.78 18.89 5.55
C GLU A 29 15.81 17.95 6.23
N LEU A 30 15.61 18.09 7.52
CA LEU A 30 14.60 17.35 8.25
C LEU A 30 13.21 17.93 7.96
N PRO A 31 12.15 17.10 7.90
CA PRO A 31 10.78 17.61 7.84
C PRO A 31 10.53 18.59 8.99
N ARG A 32 9.75 19.66 8.75
CA ARG A 32 9.43 20.67 9.77
C ARG A 32 8.86 20.08 11.06
N SER A 33 8.13 18.97 10.95
CA SER A 33 7.61 18.21 12.08
C SER A 33 8.68 17.41 12.86
N ALA A 34 9.90 17.27 12.36
CA ALA A 34 10.94 16.50 13.06
C ALA A 34 11.29 17.12 14.41
N ALA A 35 11.36 18.46 14.50
CA ALA A 35 11.61 19.16 15.75
C ALA A 35 10.52 18.89 16.81
N GLU A 36 9.28 18.70 16.39
CA GLU A 36 8.16 18.34 17.27
C GLU A 36 8.23 16.88 17.73
N VAL A 37 8.77 15.98 16.90
CA VAL A 37 8.94 14.54 17.23
C VAL A 37 9.93 14.33 18.37
N PHE A 38 10.98 15.16 18.43
CA PHE A 38 12.03 15.05 19.47
C PHE A 38 11.66 15.75 20.77
N ARG A 39 10.52 16.49 20.80
CA ARG A 39 9.99 17.01 22.05
C ARG A 39 9.50 15.84 22.91
N GLU A 40 9.86 15.80 24.19
CA GLU A 40 9.34 14.79 25.10
C GLU A 40 7.82 14.90 25.18
N THR A 41 7.14 13.75 25.16
CA THR A 41 5.72 13.66 25.40
C THR A 41 5.50 13.27 26.85
N ASP A 42 4.70 14.04 27.57
CA ASP A 42 4.52 13.87 29.01
C ASP A 42 3.44 12.83 29.34
N SER A 43 2.66 12.38 28.34
CA SER A 43 1.59 11.41 28.52
C SER A 43 1.42 10.48 27.30
N PRO A 44 0.88 9.25 27.51
CA PRO A 44 0.50 8.35 26.40
C PRO A 44 -0.55 8.96 25.46
N GLU A 45 -1.42 9.82 25.96
CA GLU A 45 -2.46 10.52 25.18
C GLU A 45 -1.80 11.49 24.19
N GLU A 46 -0.86 12.32 24.65
CA GLU A 46 -0.08 13.23 23.79
C GLU A 46 0.75 12.46 22.77
N ALA A 47 1.35 11.34 23.19
CA ALA A 47 2.06 10.46 22.28
C ALA A 47 1.13 9.91 21.19
N GLY A 48 -0.13 9.57 21.54
CA GLY A 48 -1.17 9.15 20.59
C GLY A 48 -1.49 10.23 19.56
N ASP A 49 -1.65 11.50 19.99
CA ASP A 49 -1.93 12.61 19.07
C ASP A 49 -0.78 12.81 18.07
N ARG A 50 0.45 12.80 18.56
CA ARG A 50 1.63 12.93 17.69
C ARG A 50 1.81 11.75 16.75
N LEU A 51 1.62 10.53 17.25
CA LEU A 51 1.68 9.33 16.42
C LEU A 51 0.65 9.39 15.28
N GLN A 52 -0.56 9.86 15.57
CA GLN A 52 -1.60 10.07 14.56
C GLN A 52 -1.17 11.09 13.50
N ILE A 53 -0.56 12.21 13.90
CA ILE A 53 -0.05 13.24 12.98
C ILE A 53 1.04 12.64 12.08
N LEU A 54 2.01 11.93 12.65
CA LEU A 54 3.12 11.33 11.89
C LEU A 54 2.64 10.29 10.88
N ILE A 55 1.71 9.42 11.27
CA ILE A 55 1.10 8.45 10.34
C ILE A 55 0.35 9.16 9.21
N THR A 56 -0.39 10.22 9.55
CA THR A 56 -1.13 11.01 8.56
C THR A 56 -0.18 11.69 7.59
N GLN A 57 0.93 12.26 8.06
CA GLN A 57 1.95 12.88 7.22
C GLN A 57 2.67 11.87 6.33
N ALA A 58 3.00 10.69 6.87
CA ALA A 58 3.57 9.61 6.07
C ALA A 58 2.65 9.23 4.89
N ARG A 59 1.35 9.10 5.15
CA ARG A 59 0.35 8.79 4.13
C ARG A 59 0.15 9.90 3.10
N ALA A 60 0.18 11.16 3.54
CA ALA A 60 -0.05 12.32 2.67
C ALA A 60 1.17 12.69 1.82
N SER A 61 2.37 12.44 2.29
CA SER A 61 3.63 12.78 1.60
C SER A 61 4.32 11.59 0.92
N GLY A 62 4.03 10.36 1.38
CA GLY A 62 4.78 9.16 0.99
C GLY A 62 6.21 9.11 1.53
N ASP A 63 6.59 10.01 2.44
CA ASP A 63 7.93 10.09 3.01
C ASP A 63 8.09 9.07 4.16
N PRO A 64 8.92 8.02 4.01
CA PRO A 64 9.06 6.97 5.01
C PRO A 64 9.74 7.44 6.31
N ARG A 65 10.39 8.61 6.31
CA ARG A 65 11.01 9.17 7.52
C ARG A 65 9.99 9.39 8.62
N TYR A 66 8.76 9.78 8.28
CA TYR A 66 7.68 9.93 9.25
C TYR A 66 7.32 8.61 9.94
N LEU A 67 7.42 7.47 9.26
CA LEU A 67 7.23 6.15 9.89
C LEU A 67 8.35 5.85 10.88
N GLY A 68 9.60 6.21 10.56
CA GLY A 68 10.75 6.09 11.49
C GLY A 68 10.58 6.95 12.74
N TYR A 69 10.13 8.19 12.59
CA TYR A 69 9.81 9.08 13.71
C TYR A 69 8.67 8.52 14.58
N ALA A 70 7.61 8.04 13.94
CA ALA A 70 6.49 7.39 14.60
C ALA A 70 6.94 6.17 15.41
N GLN A 71 7.83 5.35 14.86
CA GLN A 71 8.39 4.19 15.54
C GLN A 71 9.25 4.58 16.75
N THR A 72 10.10 5.58 16.59
CA THR A 72 10.92 6.11 17.69
C THR A 72 10.05 6.65 18.83
N LEU A 73 8.98 7.37 18.48
CA LEU A 73 8.03 7.91 19.47
C LEU A 73 7.34 6.79 20.26
N VAL A 74 6.74 5.81 19.57
CA VAL A 74 5.97 4.76 20.24
C VAL A 74 6.85 3.79 21.05
N ASN A 75 8.07 3.56 20.63
CA ASN A 75 9.02 2.67 21.34
C ASN A 75 9.52 3.23 22.68
N ARG A 76 9.27 4.50 22.99
CA ARG A 76 9.58 5.08 24.32
C ARG A 76 8.60 4.64 25.40
N TRP A 77 7.43 4.16 25.01
CA TRP A 77 6.38 3.78 25.95
C TRP A 77 6.43 2.28 26.23
N PRO A 78 6.63 1.88 27.49
CA PRO A 78 6.58 0.47 27.87
C PRO A 78 5.17 -0.10 27.68
N GLU A 79 5.10 -1.42 27.51
CA GLU A 79 3.86 -2.12 27.13
C GLU A 79 2.70 -1.87 28.10
N GLU A 80 3.01 -1.71 29.40
CA GLU A 80 2.04 -1.51 30.47
C GLU A 80 1.45 -0.10 30.47
N GLN A 81 2.10 0.85 29.86
CA GLN A 81 1.66 2.25 29.78
C GLN A 81 0.92 2.58 28.46
N LEU A 82 0.84 1.61 27.54
CA LEU A 82 0.15 1.82 26.28
C LEU A 82 -1.36 1.86 26.49
N THR A 83 -1.98 3.00 26.20
CA THR A 83 -3.44 3.09 26.10
C THR A 83 -3.96 2.30 24.90
N ASP A 84 -5.25 1.95 24.89
CA ASP A 84 -5.88 1.25 23.79
C ASP A 84 -5.74 2.04 22.48
N ARG A 85 -5.91 3.37 22.52
CA ARG A 85 -5.69 4.24 21.37
C ARG A 85 -4.26 4.16 20.85
N LEU A 86 -3.27 4.22 21.74
CA LEU A 86 -1.86 4.15 21.35
C LEU A 86 -1.52 2.78 20.75
N ARG A 87 -2.14 1.68 21.25
CA ARG A 87 -2.02 0.34 20.65
C ARG A 87 -2.59 0.27 19.24
N VAL A 88 -3.78 0.82 19.01
CA VAL A 88 -4.40 0.86 17.67
C VAL A 88 -3.55 1.65 16.69
N LEU A 89 -3.01 2.79 17.11
CA LEU A 89 -2.10 3.60 16.29
C LEU A 89 -0.76 2.90 16.03
N ARG A 90 -0.20 2.21 17.04
CA ARG A 90 0.99 1.39 16.87
C ARG A 90 0.75 0.25 15.87
N ALA A 91 -0.40 -0.40 15.93
CA ALA A 91 -0.77 -1.42 14.97
C ALA A 91 -0.89 -0.85 13.55
N THR A 92 -1.45 0.35 13.40
CA THR A 92 -1.52 1.06 12.12
C THR A 92 -0.13 1.39 11.57
N LEU A 93 0.79 1.81 12.42
CA LEU A 93 2.20 2.01 12.07
C LEU A 93 2.87 0.69 11.66
N ARG A 94 2.69 -0.37 12.46
CA ARG A 94 3.23 -1.71 12.18
C ARG A 94 2.72 -2.27 10.85
N GLN A 95 1.45 -2.04 10.53
CA GLN A 95 0.89 -2.38 9.21
C GLN A 95 1.62 -1.63 8.09
N SER A 96 1.89 -0.33 8.25
CA SER A 96 2.65 0.46 7.28
C SER A 96 4.11 0.02 7.14
N LEU A 97 4.67 -0.61 8.18
CA LEU A 97 6.01 -1.21 8.21
C LEU A 97 6.01 -2.70 7.82
N HIS A 98 4.88 -3.24 7.38
CA HIS A 98 4.68 -4.66 7.03
C HIS A 98 4.96 -5.64 8.18
N GLN A 99 4.84 -5.18 9.42
CA GLN A 99 4.95 -5.99 10.65
C GLN A 99 3.57 -6.55 11.03
N PHE A 100 2.97 -7.33 10.12
CA PHE A 100 1.56 -7.72 10.19
C PHE A 100 1.19 -8.53 11.43
N ASP A 101 2.03 -9.49 11.86
CA ASP A 101 1.74 -10.31 13.03
C ASP A 101 1.74 -9.50 14.33
N SER A 102 2.69 -8.58 14.46
CA SER A 102 2.75 -7.67 15.60
C SER A 102 1.58 -6.68 15.61
N ALA A 103 1.16 -6.21 14.42
CA ALA A 103 -0.03 -5.36 14.28
C ALA A 103 -1.29 -6.09 14.68
N ARG A 104 -1.46 -7.34 14.22
CA ARG A 104 -2.59 -8.21 14.56
C ARG A 104 -2.68 -8.42 16.09
N SER A 105 -1.58 -8.77 16.74
CA SER A 105 -1.54 -9.00 18.19
C SER A 105 -2.01 -7.77 18.99
N ASP A 106 -1.57 -6.57 18.61
CA ASP A 106 -2.03 -5.31 19.23
C ASP A 106 -3.55 -5.13 19.09
N LEU A 107 -4.08 -5.35 17.89
CA LEU A 107 -5.49 -5.15 17.57
C LEU A 107 -6.39 -6.18 18.27
N GLU A 108 -6.00 -7.45 18.27
CA GLU A 108 -6.71 -8.53 18.98
C GLU A 108 -6.76 -8.25 20.48
N ARG A 109 -5.68 -7.76 21.07
CA ARG A 109 -5.65 -7.36 22.47
C ARG A 109 -6.68 -6.26 22.75
N VAL A 110 -6.70 -5.17 21.96
CA VAL A 110 -7.71 -4.09 22.13
C VAL A 110 -9.13 -4.63 21.97
N ILE A 111 -9.38 -5.48 20.97
CA ILE A 111 -10.70 -6.07 20.72
C ILE A 111 -11.18 -6.89 21.92
N SER A 112 -10.27 -7.62 22.58
CA SER A 112 -10.62 -8.57 23.68
C SER A 112 -10.66 -7.92 25.06
N THR A 113 -9.86 -6.87 25.32
CA THR A 113 -9.68 -6.35 26.68
C THR A 113 -10.19 -4.92 26.88
N SER A 114 -10.35 -4.13 25.82
CA SER A 114 -10.76 -2.73 25.93
C SER A 114 -12.22 -2.60 26.39
N SER A 115 -12.48 -1.70 27.32
CA SER A 115 -13.84 -1.24 27.67
C SER A 115 -14.35 -0.13 26.73
N ASP A 116 -13.43 0.54 26.00
CA ASP A 116 -13.75 1.61 25.05
C ASP A 116 -14.28 1.02 23.75
N THR A 117 -15.57 1.23 23.52
CA THR A 117 -16.26 0.75 22.30
C THR A 117 -15.70 1.37 21.03
N GLN A 118 -15.28 2.65 21.06
CA GLN A 118 -14.73 3.32 19.90
C GLN A 118 -13.38 2.71 19.52
N GLN A 119 -12.52 2.41 20.49
CA GLN A 119 -11.23 1.77 20.22
C GLN A 119 -11.42 0.33 19.71
N ARG A 120 -12.39 -0.42 20.23
CA ARG A 120 -12.72 -1.74 19.67
C ARG A 120 -13.21 -1.68 18.23
N ILE A 121 -14.05 -0.70 17.88
CA ILE A 121 -14.52 -0.47 16.50
C ILE A 121 -13.32 -0.17 15.59
N GLN A 122 -12.46 0.78 16.00
CA GLN A 122 -11.28 1.15 15.22
C GLN A 122 -10.31 -0.01 15.06
N ALA A 123 -10.08 -0.79 16.12
CA ALA A 123 -9.24 -1.99 16.06
C ALA A 123 -9.79 -3.04 15.10
N ARG A 124 -11.11 -3.29 15.11
CA ARG A 124 -11.75 -4.23 14.17
C ARG A 124 -11.64 -3.77 12.72
N LEU A 125 -11.83 -2.48 12.45
CA LEU A 125 -11.68 -1.93 11.09
C LEU A 125 -10.25 -2.09 10.59
N THR A 126 -9.27 -1.74 11.44
CA THR A 126 -7.86 -1.86 11.09
C THR A 126 -7.46 -3.32 10.88
N LEU A 127 -7.96 -4.24 11.73
CA LEU A 127 -7.69 -5.67 11.60
C LEU A 127 -8.35 -6.27 10.34
N ALA A 128 -9.59 -5.89 10.03
CA ALA A 128 -10.24 -6.30 8.79
C ALA A 128 -9.45 -5.91 7.55
N ASN A 129 -8.93 -4.67 7.51
CA ASN A 129 -8.08 -4.21 6.41
C ASN A 129 -6.74 -4.97 6.35
N LEU A 130 -6.13 -5.26 7.49
CA LEU A 130 -4.90 -6.04 7.57
C LEU A 130 -5.12 -7.46 7.02
N GLU A 131 -6.22 -8.12 7.39
CA GLU A 131 -6.58 -9.45 6.89
C GLU A 131 -6.88 -9.44 5.38
N LEU A 132 -7.54 -8.37 4.87
CA LEU A 132 -7.76 -8.18 3.43
C LEU A 132 -6.44 -8.06 2.66
N VAL A 133 -5.47 -7.28 3.17
CA VAL A 133 -4.13 -7.13 2.56
C VAL A 133 -3.40 -8.47 2.50
N GLN A 134 -3.56 -9.31 3.52
CA GLN A 134 -2.90 -10.62 3.58
C GLN A 134 -3.66 -11.74 2.85
N GLY A 135 -4.84 -11.46 2.27
CA GLY A 135 -5.66 -12.47 1.59
C GLY A 135 -6.39 -13.43 2.54
N ARG A 136 -6.54 -13.06 3.81
CA ARG A 136 -7.24 -13.82 4.86
C ARG A 136 -8.71 -13.39 4.92
N TYR A 137 -9.43 -13.67 3.86
CA TYR A 137 -10.76 -13.10 3.63
C TYR A 137 -11.84 -13.59 4.60
N LYS A 138 -11.72 -14.81 5.13
CA LYS A 138 -12.65 -15.34 6.14
C LYS A 138 -12.55 -14.55 7.46
N GLU A 139 -11.34 -14.28 7.90
CA GLU A 139 -11.05 -13.48 9.08
C GLU A 139 -11.49 -12.02 8.87
N ALA A 140 -11.19 -11.45 7.70
CA ALA A 140 -11.65 -10.11 7.34
C ALA A 140 -13.19 -10.01 7.38
N GLU A 141 -13.91 -11.02 6.85
CA GLU A 141 -15.37 -11.05 6.86
C GLU A 141 -15.94 -11.06 8.29
N GLN A 142 -15.34 -11.83 9.20
CA GLN A 142 -15.76 -11.87 10.61
C GLN A 142 -15.66 -10.49 11.26
N HIS A 143 -14.57 -9.78 11.04
CA HIS A 143 -14.39 -8.43 11.56
C HIS A 143 -15.33 -7.41 10.91
N CYS A 144 -15.56 -7.47 9.60
CA CYS A 144 -16.50 -6.60 8.90
C CYS A 144 -17.95 -6.85 9.36
N ARG A 145 -18.37 -8.10 9.60
CA ARG A 145 -19.69 -8.43 10.15
C ARG A 145 -19.86 -7.92 11.58
N ALA A 146 -18.82 -8.05 12.41
CA ALA A 146 -18.83 -7.50 13.74
C ALA A 146 -18.92 -5.96 13.74
N LEU A 147 -18.26 -5.30 12.78
CA LEU A 147 -18.42 -3.85 12.55
C LEU A 147 -19.84 -3.50 12.13
N GLN A 148 -20.45 -4.26 11.21
CA GLN A 148 -21.82 -4.03 10.78
C GLN A 148 -22.81 -4.06 11.96
N SER A 149 -22.59 -4.94 12.91
CA SER A 149 -23.44 -5.07 14.12
C SER A 149 -23.20 -3.95 15.13
N ALA A 150 -21.93 -3.54 15.34
CA ALA A 150 -21.55 -2.58 16.37
C ALA A 150 -21.63 -1.11 15.87
N TYR A 151 -21.37 -0.88 14.60
CA TYR A 151 -21.31 0.43 13.96
C TYR A 151 -21.85 0.36 12.53
N PRO A 152 -23.18 0.19 12.37
CA PRO A 152 -23.81 0.10 11.05
C PRO A 152 -23.63 1.39 10.26
N GLY A 153 -23.28 1.29 8.97
CA GLY A 153 -23.08 2.44 8.07
C GLY A 153 -22.14 2.16 6.93
N LEU A 154 -21.80 3.18 6.16
CA LEU A 154 -21.02 3.05 4.92
C LEU A 154 -19.65 2.41 5.13
N ILE A 155 -18.98 2.66 6.27
CA ILE A 155 -17.66 2.08 6.54
C ILE A 155 -17.76 0.55 6.67
N ALA A 156 -18.69 0.05 7.49
CA ALA A 156 -18.90 -1.38 7.66
C ALA A 156 -19.37 -2.07 6.36
N GLN A 157 -20.21 -1.38 5.60
CA GLN A 157 -20.69 -1.83 4.29
C GLN A 157 -19.57 -1.88 3.26
N SER A 158 -18.68 -0.88 3.21
CA SER A 158 -17.49 -0.87 2.37
C SER A 158 -16.53 -2.01 2.72
N CYS A 159 -16.35 -2.27 4.02
CA CYS A 159 -15.57 -3.40 4.51
C CYS A 159 -16.10 -4.73 3.97
N LEU A 160 -17.41 -5.00 4.12
CA LEU A 160 -18.05 -6.21 3.62
C LEU A 160 -18.01 -6.30 2.09
N ALA A 161 -18.27 -5.20 1.38
CA ALA A 161 -18.20 -5.16 -0.07
C ALA A 161 -16.80 -5.50 -0.59
N SER A 162 -15.75 -5.01 0.09
CA SER A 162 -14.36 -5.35 -0.24
C SER A 162 -14.06 -6.84 -0.11
N VAL A 163 -14.60 -7.51 0.91
CA VAL A 163 -14.48 -8.97 1.07
C VAL A 163 -15.27 -9.69 -0.03
N GLN A 164 -16.53 -9.31 -0.24
CA GLN A 164 -17.42 -9.93 -1.22
C GLN A 164 -16.87 -9.85 -2.64
N ALA A 165 -16.24 -8.72 -2.99
CA ALA A 165 -15.60 -8.56 -4.30
C ALA A 165 -14.43 -9.53 -4.50
N ARG A 166 -13.78 -10.00 -3.41
CA ARG A 166 -12.64 -10.92 -3.45
C ARG A 166 -12.99 -12.38 -3.26
N THR A 167 -14.23 -12.70 -2.86
CA THR A 167 -14.66 -14.07 -2.54
C THR A 167 -15.93 -14.49 -3.27
N ALA A 168 -16.50 -13.59 -4.09
CA ALA A 168 -17.73 -13.83 -4.82
C ALA A 168 -17.78 -12.95 -6.09
N ASP A 169 -18.95 -12.48 -6.48
CA ASP A 169 -19.17 -11.64 -7.66
C ASP A 169 -18.87 -10.15 -7.38
N PRO A 170 -17.80 -9.58 -7.96
CA PRO A 170 -17.44 -8.19 -7.75
C PRO A 170 -18.47 -7.19 -8.30
N GLU A 171 -19.19 -7.52 -9.38
CA GLU A 171 -20.26 -6.64 -9.89
C GLU A 171 -21.43 -6.56 -8.92
N LYS A 172 -21.81 -7.67 -8.30
CA LYS A 172 -22.86 -7.70 -7.28
C LYS A 172 -22.42 -6.89 -6.04
N ALA A 173 -21.17 -7.05 -5.59
CA ALA A 173 -20.63 -6.26 -4.49
C ALA A 173 -20.65 -4.75 -4.81
N TYR A 174 -20.27 -4.38 -6.04
CA TYR A 174 -20.33 -3.01 -6.52
C TYR A 174 -21.75 -2.45 -6.48
N ARG A 175 -22.73 -3.13 -7.11
CA ARG A 175 -24.13 -2.67 -7.15
C ARG A 175 -24.71 -2.48 -5.76
N ASN A 176 -24.46 -3.40 -4.85
CA ASN A 176 -24.95 -3.33 -3.48
C ASN A 176 -24.38 -2.09 -2.75
N LEU A 177 -23.06 -1.87 -2.79
CA LEU A 177 -22.46 -0.72 -2.12
C LEU A 177 -22.88 0.60 -2.77
N ALA A 178 -22.99 0.66 -4.09
CA ALA A 178 -23.46 1.85 -4.81
C ALA A 178 -24.89 2.23 -4.43
N SER A 179 -25.81 1.25 -4.30
CA SER A 179 -27.17 1.50 -3.80
C SER A 179 -27.17 2.07 -2.39
N GLN A 180 -26.35 1.51 -1.49
CA GLN A 180 -26.27 1.96 -0.11
C GLN A 180 -25.67 3.38 0.01
N LEU A 181 -24.68 3.70 -0.83
CA LEU A 181 -24.14 5.06 -0.90
C LEU A 181 -25.24 6.04 -1.37
N ALA A 182 -25.99 5.71 -2.42
CA ALA A 182 -27.07 6.55 -2.92
C ALA A 182 -28.18 6.76 -1.87
N GLU A 183 -28.57 5.70 -1.16
CA GLU A 183 -29.54 5.79 -0.08
C GLU A 183 -29.06 6.68 1.09
N SER A 184 -27.77 6.59 1.43
CA SER A 184 -27.17 7.41 2.50
C SER A 184 -27.20 8.90 2.20
N ILE A 185 -27.06 9.27 0.93
CA ILE A 185 -27.17 10.68 0.47
C ILE A 185 -28.59 11.23 0.67
N ASN A 186 -29.60 10.38 0.50
CA ASN A 186 -31.00 10.78 0.57
C ASN A 186 -31.56 10.84 2.01
N ARG A 187 -31.02 10.05 2.95
CA ARG A 187 -31.57 9.91 4.30
C ARG A 187 -30.98 10.88 5.34
N GLN A 188 -29.70 11.16 5.26
CA GLN A 188 -28.99 12.13 6.11
C GLN A 188 -27.68 12.52 5.43
N PRO A 189 -27.11 13.72 5.68
CA PRO A 189 -25.76 14.01 5.26
C PRO A 189 -24.81 13.05 6.01
N ALA A 190 -24.53 11.88 5.41
CA ALA A 190 -23.49 11.00 5.91
C ALA A 190 -22.20 11.83 6.03
N ASP A 191 -21.41 11.54 7.05
CA ASP A 191 -20.09 12.10 7.22
C ASP A 191 -19.31 12.01 5.90
N SER A 192 -18.69 13.12 5.52
CA SER A 192 -17.93 13.21 4.26
C SER A 192 -16.84 12.14 4.16
N THR A 193 -16.22 11.78 5.27
CA THR A 193 -15.17 10.75 5.37
C THR A 193 -15.71 9.37 5.00
N SER A 194 -16.87 8.98 5.56
CA SER A 194 -17.51 7.70 5.26
C SER A 194 -17.94 7.58 3.77
N ARG A 195 -18.39 8.70 3.18
CA ARG A 195 -18.72 8.72 1.74
C ARG A 195 -17.48 8.59 0.88
N LEU A 196 -16.41 9.32 1.19
CA LEU A 196 -15.16 9.23 0.43
C LEU A 196 -14.53 7.84 0.55
N TRP A 197 -14.66 7.21 1.72
CA TRP A 197 -14.26 5.80 1.87
C TRP A 197 -15.05 4.88 0.96
N ALA A 198 -16.38 5.02 0.92
CA ALA A 198 -17.23 4.23 0.05
C ALA A 198 -16.95 4.49 -1.44
N GLU A 199 -16.72 5.75 -1.84
CA GLU A 199 -16.31 6.10 -3.21
C GLU A 199 -14.96 5.43 -3.58
N GLY A 200 -13.95 5.47 -2.71
CA GLY A 200 -12.67 4.77 -2.94
C GLY A 200 -12.86 3.27 -3.13
N THR A 201 -13.64 2.64 -2.23
CA THR A 201 -13.97 1.22 -2.28
C THR A 201 -14.74 0.85 -3.57
N LEU A 202 -15.72 1.67 -3.97
CA LEU A 202 -16.45 1.48 -5.23
C LEU A 202 -15.53 1.55 -6.45
N GLY A 203 -14.58 2.48 -6.44
CA GLY A 203 -13.55 2.56 -7.49
C GLY A 203 -12.75 1.27 -7.61
N ASP A 204 -12.29 0.73 -6.47
CA ASP A 204 -11.50 -0.50 -6.44
C ASP A 204 -12.29 -1.72 -6.92
N ILE A 205 -13.54 -1.87 -6.45
CA ILE A 205 -14.42 -2.97 -6.85
C ILE A 205 -14.82 -2.85 -8.32
N ALA A 206 -15.15 -1.65 -8.80
CA ALA A 206 -15.46 -1.40 -10.20
C ALA A 206 -14.28 -1.75 -11.11
N ALA A 207 -13.05 -1.40 -10.72
CA ALA A 207 -11.85 -1.78 -11.47
C ALA A 207 -11.65 -3.29 -11.51
N GLN A 208 -11.87 -3.98 -10.39
CA GLN A 208 -11.83 -5.44 -10.31
C GLN A 208 -12.89 -6.09 -11.24
N ALA A 209 -14.09 -5.53 -11.29
CA ALA A 209 -15.17 -5.98 -12.16
C ALA A 209 -15.00 -5.56 -13.63
N GLY A 210 -13.99 -4.76 -13.95
CA GLY A 210 -13.79 -4.24 -15.32
C GLY A 210 -14.74 -3.10 -15.71
N LEU A 211 -15.43 -2.50 -14.75
CA LEU A 211 -16.42 -1.44 -14.99
C LEU A 211 -15.73 -0.07 -15.21
N PRO A 212 -16.22 0.73 -16.18
CA PRO A 212 -15.64 2.06 -16.46
C PRO A 212 -15.89 3.08 -15.34
N GLU A 213 -16.85 2.84 -14.46
CA GLU A 213 -17.20 3.67 -13.31
C GLU A 213 -16.05 3.83 -12.30
N ALA A 214 -15.09 2.91 -12.28
CA ALA A 214 -13.89 2.98 -11.44
C ALA A 214 -13.23 4.36 -11.49
N LYS A 215 -13.02 4.88 -12.70
CA LYS A 215 -12.45 6.21 -12.92
C LYS A 215 -13.25 7.32 -12.24
N VAL A 216 -14.57 7.27 -12.34
CA VAL A 216 -15.46 8.33 -11.84
C VAL A 216 -15.41 8.41 -10.31
N HIS A 217 -15.43 7.24 -9.65
CA HIS A 217 -15.32 7.13 -8.20
C HIS A 217 -13.98 7.67 -7.70
N TRP A 218 -12.86 7.22 -8.27
CA TRP A 218 -11.54 7.70 -7.88
C TRP A 218 -11.32 9.18 -8.17
N GLN A 219 -11.88 9.72 -9.27
CA GLN A 219 -11.82 11.16 -9.56
C GLN A 219 -12.52 12.00 -8.48
N ARG A 220 -13.67 11.53 -7.94
CA ARG A 220 -14.36 12.20 -6.84
C ARG A 220 -13.48 12.25 -5.59
N VAL A 221 -12.83 11.13 -5.24
CA VAL A 221 -11.92 11.07 -4.09
C VAL A 221 -10.71 11.98 -4.28
N VAL A 222 -10.00 11.89 -5.41
CA VAL A 222 -8.81 12.72 -5.69
C VAL A 222 -9.16 14.21 -5.72
N LYS A 223 -10.37 14.58 -6.16
CA LYS A 223 -10.85 15.97 -6.13
C LYS A 223 -11.09 16.46 -4.70
N ALA A 224 -11.65 15.62 -3.83
CA ALA A 224 -11.96 15.96 -2.46
C ALA A 224 -10.72 15.88 -1.54
N THR A 225 -9.86 14.91 -1.78
CA THR A 225 -8.63 14.64 -1.01
C THR A 225 -7.43 14.50 -1.96
N PRO A 226 -6.86 15.64 -2.42
CA PRO A 226 -5.76 15.62 -3.40
C PRO A 226 -4.51 14.85 -2.96
N ASN A 227 -4.31 14.69 -1.65
CA ASN A 227 -3.17 13.99 -1.06
C ASN A 227 -3.50 12.53 -0.68
N ASP A 228 -4.61 11.97 -1.15
CA ASP A 228 -4.84 10.52 -1.08
C ASP A 228 -3.98 9.83 -2.14
N LEU A 229 -2.77 9.44 -1.74
CA LEU A 229 -1.77 8.86 -2.64
C LEU A 229 -2.21 7.48 -3.16
N TYR A 230 -2.97 6.72 -2.34
CA TYR A 230 -3.48 5.42 -2.75
C TYR A 230 -4.46 5.57 -3.92
N VAL A 231 -5.53 6.33 -3.74
CA VAL A 231 -6.55 6.51 -4.79
C VAL A 231 -5.97 7.22 -6.01
N ARG A 232 -5.03 8.15 -5.82
CA ARG A 232 -4.30 8.79 -6.92
C ARG A 232 -3.52 7.78 -7.74
N ALA A 233 -2.82 6.83 -7.09
CA ALA A 233 -2.07 5.78 -7.78
C ALA A 233 -3.01 4.82 -8.54
N GLN A 234 -4.16 4.44 -7.96
CA GLN A 234 -5.18 3.62 -8.64
C GLN A 234 -5.68 4.31 -9.92
N LEU A 235 -6.03 5.59 -9.84
CA LEU A 235 -6.49 6.37 -10.99
C LEU A 235 -5.38 6.52 -12.05
N ALA A 236 -4.14 6.79 -11.64
CA ALA A 236 -3.02 6.90 -12.56
C ALA A 236 -2.71 5.56 -13.25
N ASP A 237 -2.75 4.45 -12.53
CA ASP A 237 -2.56 3.10 -13.09
C ASP A 237 -3.68 2.72 -14.06
N TRP A 238 -4.92 3.07 -13.74
CA TRP A 238 -6.07 2.88 -14.65
C TRP A 238 -5.88 3.61 -15.98
N HIS A 239 -5.34 4.84 -15.95
CA HIS A 239 -5.01 5.59 -17.15
C HIS A 239 -3.81 5.01 -17.90
N LEU A 240 -2.78 4.55 -17.17
CA LEU A 240 -1.59 3.92 -17.72
C LEU A 240 -1.94 2.70 -18.58
N GLU A 241 -2.83 1.83 -18.07
CA GLU A 241 -3.27 0.63 -18.76
C GLU A 241 -4.03 0.90 -20.05
N ARG A 242 -4.66 2.08 -20.15
CA ARG A 242 -5.43 2.50 -21.33
C ARG A 242 -4.65 3.39 -22.27
N GLY A 243 -3.33 3.56 -22.04
CA GLY A 243 -2.48 4.39 -22.87
C GLY A 243 -2.73 5.90 -22.75
N HIS A 244 -3.46 6.32 -21.71
CA HIS A 244 -3.74 7.74 -21.49
C HIS A 244 -2.57 8.41 -20.75
N PHE A 245 -1.39 8.39 -21.36
CA PHE A 245 -0.12 8.78 -20.71
C PHE A 245 -0.10 10.22 -20.23
N GLU A 246 -0.66 11.16 -20.98
CA GLU A 246 -0.76 12.56 -20.57
C GLU A 246 -1.53 12.74 -19.25
N GLN A 247 -2.58 11.95 -19.04
CA GLN A 247 -3.34 11.94 -17.79
C GLN A 247 -2.47 11.38 -16.64
N VAL A 248 -1.69 10.34 -16.93
CA VAL A 248 -0.74 9.81 -15.95
C VAL A 248 0.25 10.88 -15.52
N LEU A 249 0.87 11.58 -16.48
CA LEU A 249 1.85 12.64 -16.17
C LEU A 249 1.24 13.75 -15.31
N ARG A 250 0.01 14.17 -15.60
CA ARG A 250 -0.69 15.17 -14.76
C ARG A 250 -0.99 14.67 -13.34
N LEU A 251 -1.46 13.43 -13.21
CA LEU A 251 -1.80 12.85 -11.90
C LEU A 251 -0.58 12.60 -11.02
N THR A 252 0.58 12.36 -11.61
CA THR A 252 1.82 12.01 -10.91
C THR A 252 2.80 13.17 -10.78
N GLN A 253 2.46 14.35 -11.33
CA GLN A 253 3.31 15.54 -11.26
C GLN A 253 3.51 16.00 -9.81
N GLY A 254 4.78 16.18 -9.41
CA GLY A 254 5.14 16.60 -8.06
C GLY A 254 5.18 15.47 -7.02
N PHE A 255 4.97 14.22 -7.44
CA PHE A 255 4.99 13.05 -6.56
C PHE A 255 6.18 12.11 -6.83
N ASP A 256 7.27 12.62 -7.37
CA ASP A 256 8.46 11.81 -7.71
C ASP A 256 9.14 11.17 -6.47
N ALA A 257 8.85 11.68 -5.27
CA ALA A 257 9.30 11.09 -4.01
C ALA A 257 8.48 9.86 -3.57
N VAL A 258 7.28 9.66 -4.14
CA VAL A 258 6.36 8.56 -3.81
C VAL A 258 6.61 7.41 -4.78
N ASP A 259 7.23 6.34 -4.35
CA ASP A 259 7.70 5.25 -5.21
C ASP A 259 6.63 4.72 -6.17
N THR A 260 5.43 4.43 -5.68
CA THR A 260 4.32 3.93 -6.51
C THR A 260 3.97 4.90 -7.65
N LEU A 261 3.84 6.20 -7.35
CA LEU A 261 3.51 7.22 -8.35
C LEU A 261 4.67 7.49 -9.30
N ALA A 262 5.90 7.49 -8.79
CA ALA A 262 7.10 7.67 -9.58
C ALA A 262 7.31 6.52 -10.58
N VAL A 263 7.09 5.27 -10.18
CA VAL A 263 7.15 4.10 -11.08
C VAL A 263 6.06 4.17 -12.15
N ILE A 264 4.81 4.49 -11.77
CA ILE A 264 3.72 4.68 -12.75
C ILE A 264 4.07 5.78 -13.75
N ARG A 265 4.63 6.91 -13.30
CA ARG A 265 5.11 8.01 -14.13
C ARG A 265 6.22 7.56 -15.06
N ALA A 266 7.23 6.86 -14.54
CA ALA A 266 8.36 6.37 -15.33
C ALA A 266 7.89 5.44 -16.47
N ILE A 267 6.97 4.52 -16.18
CA ILE A 267 6.39 3.63 -17.21
C ILE A 267 5.66 4.43 -18.30
N ALA A 268 4.89 5.46 -17.92
CA ALA A 268 4.21 6.31 -18.91
C ALA A 268 5.20 7.08 -19.77
N MET A 269 6.23 7.68 -19.15
CA MET A 269 7.29 8.42 -19.86
C MET A 269 8.06 7.52 -20.83
N GLU A 270 8.40 6.29 -20.40
CA GLU A 270 9.08 5.31 -21.25
C GLU A 270 8.24 4.95 -22.48
N ARG A 271 6.95 4.62 -22.27
CA ARG A 271 6.05 4.22 -23.35
C ARG A 271 5.74 5.32 -24.36
N MET A 272 5.86 6.59 -23.97
CA MET A 272 5.67 7.72 -24.91
C MET A 272 6.99 8.28 -25.46
N GLY A 273 8.14 7.70 -25.12
CA GLY A 273 9.46 8.21 -25.54
C GLY A 273 9.78 9.61 -25.00
N HIS A 274 9.35 9.92 -23.78
CA HIS A 274 9.54 11.24 -23.18
C HIS A 274 11.02 11.49 -22.88
N PRO A 275 11.60 12.67 -23.25
CA PRO A 275 13.04 12.94 -23.13
C PRO A 275 13.58 12.87 -21.70
N GLY A 276 12.74 13.12 -20.68
CA GLY A 276 13.11 12.99 -19.25
C GLY A 276 13.03 11.58 -18.69
N SER A 277 12.68 10.55 -19.48
CA SER A 277 12.51 9.16 -19.02
C SER A 277 13.78 8.62 -18.38
N ASN A 278 14.93 8.75 -19.08
CA ASN A 278 16.21 8.22 -18.60
C ASN A 278 16.65 8.82 -17.26
N GLU A 279 16.40 10.10 -17.03
CA GLU A 279 16.73 10.76 -15.77
C GLU A 279 15.90 10.22 -14.62
N LEU A 280 14.57 10.09 -14.80
CA LEU A 280 13.69 9.55 -13.77
C LEU A 280 14.04 8.08 -13.48
N ASN A 281 14.28 7.27 -14.52
CA ASN A 281 14.65 5.86 -14.38
C ASN A 281 15.96 5.71 -13.62
N SER A 282 16.96 6.55 -13.87
CA SER A 282 18.25 6.54 -13.17
C SER A 282 18.07 6.88 -11.68
N ARG A 283 17.27 7.89 -11.35
CA ARG A 283 16.97 8.27 -9.96
C ARG A 283 16.23 7.15 -9.21
N LEU A 284 15.27 6.49 -9.87
CA LEU A 284 14.54 5.35 -9.27
C LEU A 284 15.46 4.16 -9.02
N ARG A 285 16.32 3.83 -9.99
CA ARG A 285 17.32 2.75 -9.86
C ARG A 285 18.21 2.97 -8.65
N GLN A 286 18.82 4.15 -8.54
CA GLN A 286 19.66 4.52 -7.41
C GLN A 286 18.91 4.39 -6.08
N ARG A 287 17.69 4.95 -5.98
CA ARG A 287 16.85 4.90 -4.78
C ARG A 287 16.55 3.47 -4.35
N PHE A 288 16.20 2.59 -5.29
CA PHE A 288 15.90 1.19 -4.99
C PHE A 288 17.13 0.38 -4.64
N GLU A 289 18.29 0.69 -5.20
CA GLU A 289 19.57 0.11 -4.82
C GLU A 289 19.96 0.51 -3.40
N GLU A 290 19.85 1.78 -3.05
CA GLU A 290 20.08 2.28 -1.70
C GLU A 290 19.12 1.66 -0.66
N ALA A 291 17.83 1.54 -0.98
CA ALA A 291 16.84 0.91 -0.10
C ALA A 291 17.17 -0.58 0.14
N ARG A 292 17.61 -1.29 -0.90
CA ARG A 292 18.03 -2.69 -0.81
C ARG A 292 19.28 -2.83 0.06
N TRP A 293 20.27 -1.99 -0.15
CA TRP A 293 21.50 -2.00 0.61
C TRP A 293 21.24 -1.77 2.10
N ARG A 294 20.32 -0.86 2.44
CA ARG A 294 19.90 -0.59 3.84
C ARG A 294 19.01 -1.69 4.42
N GLY A 295 18.63 -2.70 3.67
CA GLY A 295 17.67 -3.73 4.12
C GLY A 295 16.24 -3.20 4.32
N ALA A 296 15.94 -2.00 3.84
CA ALA A 296 14.68 -1.28 4.07
C ALA A 296 13.75 -1.34 2.85
N LEU A 297 13.60 -2.50 2.22
CA LEU A 297 12.75 -2.64 1.04
C LEU A 297 11.27 -2.72 1.43
N LEU A 298 10.71 -1.61 1.91
CA LEU A 298 9.28 -1.52 2.28
C LEU A 298 8.34 -1.66 1.08
N HIS A 299 8.78 -1.27 -0.13
CA HIS A 299 7.94 -1.23 -1.33
C HIS A 299 8.39 -2.25 -2.38
N ALA A 300 8.48 -3.53 -1.97
CA ALA A 300 8.91 -4.62 -2.86
C ALA A 300 8.05 -4.72 -4.13
N ARG A 301 6.74 -4.40 -4.06
CA ARG A 301 5.83 -4.32 -5.22
C ARG A 301 6.30 -3.29 -6.25
N ASP A 302 6.64 -2.08 -5.82
CA ASP A 302 7.03 -1.01 -6.73
C ASP A 302 8.38 -1.31 -7.38
N VAL A 303 9.32 -1.89 -6.64
CA VAL A 303 10.60 -2.36 -7.18
C VAL A 303 10.38 -3.50 -8.19
N ALA A 304 9.54 -4.49 -7.86
CA ALA A 304 9.22 -5.58 -8.80
C ALA A 304 8.60 -5.05 -10.09
N ARG A 305 7.72 -4.05 -9.98
CA ARG A 305 7.10 -3.40 -11.13
C ARG A 305 8.11 -2.63 -11.99
N PHE A 306 9.05 -1.90 -11.35
CA PHE A 306 10.13 -1.21 -12.03
C PHE A 306 11.04 -2.19 -12.79
N GLU A 307 11.44 -3.29 -12.13
CA GLU A 307 12.26 -4.33 -12.76
C GLU A 307 11.54 -4.99 -13.96
N LEU A 308 10.21 -5.17 -13.86
CA LEU A 308 9.42 -5.76 -14.93
C LEU A 308 9.21 -4.80 -16.11
N ASP A 309 8.75 -3.58 -15.84
CA ASP A 309 8.19 -2.69 -16.86
C ASP A 309 9.23 -1.69 -17.42
N ILE A 310 10.35 -1.47 -16.73
CA ILE A 310 11.42 -0.52 -17.14
C ILE A 310 12.73 -1.26 -17.42
N GLU A 311 13.21 -2.05 -16.45
CA GLU A 311 14.51 -2.73 -16.57
C GLU A 311 14.45 -4.01 -17.41
N ASN A 312 13.24 -4.52 -17.70
CA ASN A 312 12.99 -5.80 -18.40
C ASN A 312 13.68 -7.01 -17.74
N GLN A 313 13.90 -6.93 -16.42
CA GLN A 313 14.54 -7.98 -15.61
C GLN A 313 13.49 -8.97 -15.08
N THR A 314 12.92 -9.79 -15.96
CA THR A 314 11.74 -10.62 -15.67
C THR A 314 11.94 -11.56 -14.49
N GLU A 315 13.11 -12.22 -14.41
CA GLU A 315 13.46 -13.14 -13.30
C GLU A 315 13.56 -12.40 -11.95
N LYS A 316 14.14 -11.20 -11.96
CA LYS A 316 14.28 -10.36 -10.76
C LYS A 316 12.92 -9.86 -10.30
N ALA A 317 12.09 -9.41 -11.25
CA ALA A 317 10.72 -9.01 -11.00
C ALA A 317 9.89 -10.15 -10.39
N LEU A 318 10.00 -11.36 -10.94
CA LEU A 318 9.32 -12.55 -10.43
C LEU A 318 9.72 -12.87 -8.98
N ARG A 319 11.03 -12.89 -8.68
CA ARG A 319 11.49 -13.13 -7.30
C ARG A 319 10.95 -12.10 -6.31
N LEU A 320 10.97 -10.83 -6.67
CA LEU A 320 10.48 -9.74 -5.81
C LEU A 320 8.96 -9.80 -5.64
N ALA A 321 8.21 -10.02 -6.73
CA ALA A 321 6.76 -10.16 -6.69
C ALA A 321 6.32 -11.39 -5.87
N THR A 322 7.05 -12.52 -6.00
CA THR A 322 6.79 -13.72 -5.19
C THR A 322 7.00 -13.45 -3.71
N LYS A 323 8.13 -12.82 -3.34
CA LYS A 323 8.40 -12.46 -1.94
C LYS A 323 7.36 -11.50 -1.38
N ASN A 324 6.95 -10.50 -2.14
CA ASN A 324 5.88 -9.57 -1.74
C ASN A 324 4.57 -10.31 -1.48
N TRP A 325 4.21 -11.25 -2.38
CA TRP A 325 2.94 -11.99 -2.33
C TRP A 325 2.85 -12.98 -1.17
N GLU A 326 3.96 -13.34 -0.53
CA GLU A 326 3.95 -14.15 0.70
C GLU A 326 3.17 -13.46 1.83
N SER A 327 3.27 -12.12 1.91
CA SER A 327 2.67 -11.32 2.97
C SER A 327 1.57 -10.37 2.52
N GLN A 328 1.53 -9.98 1.25
CA GLN A 328 0.58 -9.04 0.67
C GLN A 328 -0.06 -9.63 -0.58
N ARG A 329 -1.39 -9.82 -0.54
CA ARG A 329 -2.16 -10.47 -1.61
C ARG A 329 -3.30 -9.60 -2.11
N GLU A 330 -3.08 -8.29 -2.14
CA GLU A 330 -4.04 -7.40 -2.78
C GLU A 330 -4.15 -7.70 -4.28
N PRO A 331 -5.24 -7.30 -4.94
CA PRO A 331 -5.42 -7.54 -6.37
C PRO A 331 -4.25 -7.07 -7.24
N LEU A 332 -3.63 -5.92 -6.90
CA LEU A 332 -2.47 -5.43 -7.65
C LEU A 332 -1.19 -6.24 -7.40
N ASP A 333 -0.99 -6.78 -6.19
CA ASP A 333 0.14 -7.67 -5.89
C ASP A 333 0.01 -8.99 -6.67
N THR A 334 -1.20 -9.56 -6.65
CA THR A 334 -1.55 -10.79 -7.39
C THR A 334 -1.39 -10.59 -8.89
N ARG A 335 -1.86 -9.46 -9.43
CA ARG A 335 -1.69 -9.10 -10.83
C ARG A 335 -0.21 -8.98 -11.22
N LEU A 336 0.59 -8.31 -10.40
CA LEU A 336 2.02 -8.14 -10.66
C LEU A 336 2.74 -9.50 -10.67
N LEU A 337 2.43 -10.38 -9.71
CA LEU A 337 2.99 -11.73 -9.69
C LEU A 337 2.60 -12.54 -10.92
N LEU A 338 1.34 -12.51 -11.33
CA LEU A 338 0.90 -13.18 -12.57
C LEU A 338 1.62 -12.63 -13.81
N ARG A 339 1.76 -11.30 -13.93
CA ARG A 339 2.51 -10.66 -15.04
C ARG A 339 3.98 -11.04 -15.03
N SER A 340 4.62 -11.04 -13.87
CA SER A 340 6.02 -11.41 -13.73
C SER A 340 6.26 -12.89 -14.05
N ALA A 341 5.36 -13.78 -13.61
CA ALA A 341 5.45 -15.22 -13.93
C ALA A 341 5.29 -15.46 -15.43
N LEU A 342 4.36 -14.77 -16.10
CA LEU A 342 4.20 -14.86 -17.56
C LEU A 342 5.44 -14.35 -18.30
N ALA A 343 6.00 -13.21 -17.89
CA ALA A 343 7.16 -12.61 -18.53
C ALA A 343 8.43 -13.46 -18.37
N ALA A 344 8.58 -14.13 -17.21
CA ALA A 344 9.68 -15.05 -16.95
C ALA A 344 9.45 -16.48 -17.48
N GLY A 345 8.28 -16.77 -18.05
CA GLY A 345 7.93 -18.11 -18.53
C GLY A 345 7.69 -19.14 -17.42
N ASP A 346 7.51 -18.71 -16.18
CA ASP A 346 7.28 -19.63 -15.03
C ASP A 346 5.80 -20.05 -14.95
N LYS A 347 5.49 -21.13 -15.64
CA LYS A 347 4.14 -21.72 -15.66
C LYS A 347 3.73 -22.28 -14.30
N VAL A 348 4.68 -22.76 -13.49
CA VAL A 348 4.39 -23.35 -12.17
C VAL A 348 3.91 -22.28 -11.21
N GLN A 349 4.63 -21.17 -11.12
CA GLN A 349 4.22 -20.05 -10.26
C GLN A 349 2.91 -19.41 -10.75
N TYR A 350 2.75 -19.25 -12.06
CA TYR A 350 1.49 -18.76 -12.63
C TYR A 350 0.31 -19.65 -12.22
N GLN A 351 0.43 -20.97 -12.41
CA GLN A 351 -0.64 -21.93 -12.09
C GLN A 351 -0.95 -21.92 -10.58
N ARG A 352 0.07 -21.89 -9.73
CA ARG A 352 -0.11 -21.80 -8.26
C ARG A 352 -0.99 -20.60 -7.85
N VAL A 353 -0.77 -19.44 -8.46
CA VAL A 353 -1.59 -18.26 -8.17
C VAL A 353 -3.01 -18.43 -8.72
N ARG A 354 -3.17 -19.01 -9.93
CA ARG A 354 -4.48 -19.28 -10.53
C ARG A 354 -5.31 -20.27 -9.70
N ASP A 355 -4.68 -21.30 -9.14
CA ASP A 355 -5.34 -22.26 -8.28
C ASP A 355 -5.83 -21.60 -7.00
N TRP A 356 -4.98 -20.76 -6.37
CA TRP A 356 -5.37 -19.99 -5.19
C TRP A 356 -6.55 -19.04 -5.46
N LEU A 357 -6.56 -18.35 -6.60
CA LEU A 357 -7.70 -17.50 -7.02
C LEU A 357 -8.98 -18.32 -7.23
N LYS A 358 -8.87 -19.49 -7.84
CA LYS A 358 -9.98 -20.41 -8.07
C LYS A 358 -10.58 -20.92 -6.76
N ASP A 359 -9.75 -21.30 -5.82
CA ASP A 359 -10.17 -21.81 -4.49
C ASP A 359 -10.94 -20.74 -3.69
N LEU A 360 -10.63 -19.46 -3.93
CA LEU A 360 -11.31 -18.33 -3.30
C LEU A 360 -12.54 -17.85 -4.09
N GLY A 361 -12.73 -18.32 -5.31
CA GLY A 361 -13.74 -17.75 -6.23
C GLY A 361 -13.42 -16.30 -6.65
N GLN A 362 -12.15 -15.89 -6.54
CA GLN A 362 -11.71 -14.53 -6.85
C GLN A 362 -11.50 -14.33 -8.35
N SER A 363 -12.11 -13.29 -8.90
CA SER A 363 -11.88 -12.81 -10.26
C SER A 363 -11.47 -11.33 -10.25
N ASP A 364 -10.68 -10.94 -11.24
CA ASP A 364 -10.33 -9.54 -11.49
C ASP A 364 -10.07 -9.36 -12.99
N ALA A 365 -10.80 -8.44 -13.60
CA ALA A 365 -10.72 -8.17 -15.04
C ALA A 365 -9.32 -7.68 -15.50
N ARG A 366 -8.45 -7.30 -14.56
CA ARG A 366 -7.08 -6.85 -14.82
C ARG A 366 -6.06 -7.97 -14.79
N TYR A 367 -6.44 -9.20 -14.41
CA TYR A 367 -5.49 -10.32 -14.37
C TYR A 367 -5.16 -10.78 -15.79
N PRO A 368 -3.88 -10.98 -16.10
CA PRO A 368 -3.48 -11.44 -17.41
C PRO A 368 -3.89 -12.91 -17.63
N GLU A 369 -4.32 -13.22 -18.84
CA GLU A 369 -4.58 -14.57 -19.27
C GLU A 369 -3.36 -15.17 -19.95
N PHE A 370 -3.13 -16.46 -19.73
CA PHE A 370 -2.11 -17.21 -20.46
C PHE A 370 -2.62 -17.42 -21.89
N LYS A 371 -2.06 -16.68 -22.84
CA LYS A 371 -2.30 -16.96 -24.25
C LYS A 371 -1.50 -18.22 -24.62
N GLN A 372 -2.21 -19.29 -24.98
CA GLN A 372 -1.63 -20.54 -25.49
C GLN A 372 -0.90 -20.31 -26.79
#